data_c685884a4177efac06f9057ed5316815
#
_entry.id   c685884a4177efac06f9057ed5316815
#
_cell.length_a   1.000
_cell.length_b   1.000
_cell.length_c   1.000
_cell.angle_alpha   90.00
_cell.angle_beta   90.00
_cell.angle_gamma   90.00
#
_symmetry.space_group_name_H-M   'P 1'
#
loop_
_entity.id
_entity.type
_entity.pdbx_description
1 polymer ?
#
loop_
_entity_poly.entity_id
_entity_poly.type
_entity_poly.pdbx_seq_one_letter_code
_entity_poly.pdbx_strand_id
1 'polypeptide(L)'
;DTHNGNLRGEISAFRANNEAKGAGKKRVESGVTQSSIKEHLLPLSEKYRTTEIYSKPVDLAFFDGAEWNVMELKAGGDLDSSNAPSNVEKLLTIYVDMGIENCKAYFATLYNKDGEGNTWKGAVKKHLAYPEMFLIGKNLWTKILPNGISFEEFEKIYKEALEEIGLNDRIVEMIDKCING
;
A
#
# COMPACT_ATOMS: atom_id res chain seq x y z
N ASP A 1 19.83 -17.75 -8.52
CA ASP A 1 19.29 -18.41 -7.33
C ASP A 1 17.88 -18.96 -7.64
N THR A 2 17.83 -20.31 -7.80
CA THR A 2 16.62 -21.05 -8.18
C THR A 2 15.51 -20.96 -7.12
N HIS A 3 15.86 -20.92 -5.83
CA HIS A 3 14.88 -20.85 -4.75
C HIS A 3 14.15 -19.50 -4.70
N ASN A 4 14.85 -18.40 -4.88
CA ASN A 4 14.25 -17.07 -4.96
C ASN A 4 13.37 -16.93 -6.21
N GLY A 5 13.78 -17.51 -7.34
CA GLY A 5 12.98 -17.60 -8.55
C GLY A 5 11.68 -18.40 -8.34
N ASN A 6 11.76 -19.50 -7.59
CA ASN A 6 10.59 -20.31 -7.27
C ASN A 6 9.61 -19.57 -6.34
N LEU A 7 10.08 -18.92 -5.28
CA LEU A 7 9.23 -18.11 -4.39
C LEU A 7 8.51 -17.00 -5.18
N ARG A 8 9.24 -16.26 -6.01
CA ARG A 8 8.64 -15.22 -6.86
C ARG A 8 7.59 -15.78 -7.80
N GLY A 9 7.86 -16.96 -8.39
CA GLY A 9 6.91 -17.67 -9.23
C GLY A 9 5.62 -18.04 -8.49
N GLU A 10 5.72 -18.56 -7.26
CA GLU A 10 4.56 -18.88 -6.44
C GLU A 10 3.74 -17.64 -6.05
N ILE A 11 4.40 -16.54 -5.66
CA ILE A 11 3.73 -15.27 -5.34
C ILE A 11 3.03 -14.70 -6.57
N SER A 12 3.69 -14.70 -7.73
CA SER A 12 3.10 -14.19 -8.97
C SER A 12 1.90 -15.04 -9.41
N ALA A 13 2.00 -16.37 -9.31
CA ALA A 13 0.89 -17.28 -9.59
C ALA A 13 -0.28 -17.07 -8.61
N PHE A 14 0.01 -16.93 -7.32
CA PHE A 14 -1.02 -16.63 -6.32
C PHE A 14 -1.75 -15.31 -6.63
N ARG A 15 -1.02 -14.22 -6.88
CA ARG A 15 -1.62 -12.94 -7.27
C ARG A 15 -2.48 -13.08 -8.54
N ALA A 16 -1.96 -13.73 -9.57
CA ALA A 16 -2.68 -13.90 -10.86
C ALA A 16 -3.95 -14.73 -10.72
N ASN A 17 -3.94 -15.79 -9.91
CA ASN A 17 -5.08 -16.64 -9.63
C ASN A 17 -6.20 -15.93 -8.88
N ASN A 18 -5.84 -14.94 -8.03
CA ASN A 18 -6.77 -14.11 -7.26
C ASN A 18 -7.15 -12.82 -7.99
N GLU A 19 -6.68 -12.59 -9.21
CA GLU A 19 -6.98 -11.37 -9.96
C GLU A 19 -8.47 -11.26 -10.27
N ALA A 20 -9.04 -10.06 -10.03
CA ALA A 20 -10.45 -9.78 -10.29
C ALA A 20 -10.79 -10.01 -11.77
N LYS A 21 -11.76 -10.86 -12.05
CA LYS A 21 -12.22 -11.22 -13.40
C LYS A 21 -13.47 -10.43 -13.77
N GLY A 22 -13.61 -10.12 -15.06
CA GLY A 22 -14.76 -9.41 -15.62
C GLY A 22 -14.51 -7.92 -15.81
N ALA A 23 -15.41 -7.24 -16.54
CA ALA A 23 -15.34 -5.83 -16.85
C ALA A 23 -16.63 -5.13 -16.41
N GLY A 24 -16.51 -3.86 -15.96
CA GLY A 24 -17.66 -3.02 -15.63
C GLY A 24 -18.48 -3.54 -14.44
N LYS A 25 -19.80 -3.44 -14.52
CA LYS A 25 -20.76 -3.81 -13.44
C LYS A 25 -20.81 -5.32 -13.15
N LYS A 26 -20.20 -6.17 -13.95
CA LYS A 26 -20.13 -7.64 -13.75
C LYS A 26 -18.81 -8.09 -13.12
N ARG A 27 -17.99 -7.16 -12.61
CA ARG A 27 -16.78 -7.51 -11.91
C ARG A 27 -17.15 -8.25 -10.63
N VAL A 28 -16.82 -9.54 -10.57
CA VAL A 28 -16.83 -10.26 -9.29
C VAL A 28 -15.70 -9.65 -8.48
N GLU A 29 -16.01 -9.12 -7.30
CA GLU A 29 -15.01 -8.62 -6.38
C GLU A 29 -14.18 -9.81 -5.90
N SER A 30 -13.16 -10.10 -6.64
CA SER A 30 -12.06 -10.98 -6.27
C SER A 30 -10.83 -10.09 -6.13
N GLY A 31 -9.80 -10.62 -5.58
CA GLY A 31 -8.56 -9.96 -5.27
C GLY A 31 -7.95 -10.67 -4.08
N VAL A 32 -6.69 -10.47 -3.87
CA VAL A 32 -6.00 -10.98 -2.69
C VAL A 32 -6.61 -10.35 -1.43
N THR A 33 -6.97 -11.17 -0.44
CA THR A 33 -7.53 -10.77 0.87
C THR A 33 -6.54 -11.04 2.00
N GLN A 34 -6.75 -10.46 3.19
CA GLN A 34 -5.94 -10.76 4.37
C GLN A 34 -6.01 -12.26 4.74
N SER A 35 -7.18 -12.87 4.63
CA SER A 35 -7.33 -14.31 4.89
C SER A 35 -6.58 -15.15 3.87
N SER A 36 -6.64 -14.80 2.58
CA SER A 36 -5.96 -15.56 1.53
C SER A 36 -4.43 -15.47 1.63
N ILE A 37 -3.85 -14.33 2.02
CA ILE A 37 -2.40 -14.24 2.25
C ILE A 37 -1.99 -15.07 3.47
N LYS A 38 -2.78 -15.05 4.54
CA LYS A 38 -2.50 -15.88 5.71
C LYS A 38 -2.56 -17.38 5.39
N GLU A 39 -3.57 -17.80 4.64
CA GLU A 39 -3.76 -19.21 4.29
C GLU A 39 -2.71 -19.73 3.30
N HIS A 40 -2.38 -18.95 2.27
CA HIS A 40 -1.57 -19.44 1.15
C HIS A 40 -0.14 -18.93 1.13
N LEU A 41 0.13 -17.73 1.64
CA LEU A 41 1.46 -17.14 1.60
C LEU A 41 2.24 -17.31 2.89
N LEU A 42 1.59 -17.30 4.06
CA LEU A 42 2.31 -17.51 5.31
C LEU A 42 3.07 -18.86 5.35
N PRO A 43 2.53 -20.01 4.85
CA PRO A 43 3.27 -21.26 4.78
C PRO A 43 4.55 -21.18 3.91
N LEU A 44 4.61 -20.26 2.95
CA LEU A 44 5.80 -20.08 2.12
C LEU A 44 6.97 -19.52 2.93
N SER A 45 6.72 -18.76 4.00
CA SER A 45 7.77 -18.26 4.88
C SER A 45 8.58 -19.40 5.51
N GLU A 46 7.93 -20.47 5.95
CA GLU A 46 8.60 -21.67 6.46
C GLU A 46 9.29 -22.46 5.34
N LYS A 47 8.61 -22.64 4.19
CA LYS A 47 9.16 -23.36 3.04
C LYS A 47 10.44 -22.71 2.51
N TYR A 48 10.54 -21.40 2.55
CA TYR A 48 11.66 -20.62 2.03
C TYR A 48 12.51 -19.96 3.12
N ARG A 49 12.38 -20.38 4.37
CA ARG A 49 13.05 -19.78 5.55
C ARG A 49 14.58 -19.66 5.42
N THR A 50 15.22 -20.56 4.72
CA THR A 50 16.69 -20.56 4.52
C THR A 50 17.09 -19.85 3.22
N THR A 51 16.13 -19.30 2.48
CA THR A 51 16.38 -18.59 1.23
C THR A 51 16.60 -17.12 1.54
N GLU A 52 17.70 -16.56 1.07
CA GLU A 52 17.90 -15.12 1.14
C GLU A 52 16.91 -14.43 0.19
N ILE A 53 15.90 -13.79 0.75
CA ILE A 53 14.86 -13.11 -0.02
C ILE A 53 15.34 -11.68 -0.32
N TYR A 54 15.74 -11.45 -1.55
CA TYR A 54 16.03 -10.09 -2.03
C TYR A 54 14.71 -9.34 -2.25
N SER A 55 14.15 -8.80 -1.18
CA SER A 55 13.01 -7.89 -1.26
C SER A 55 13.49 -6.44 -1.38
N LYS A 56 12.72 -5.62 -2.08
CA LYS A 56 12.90 -4.17 -1.97
C LYS A 56 12.55 -3.74 -0.55
N PRO A 57 13.14 -2.64 -0.03
CA PRO A 57 12.78 -2.13 1.29
C PRO A 57 11.27 -1.96 1.43
N VAL A 58 10.73 -2.28 2.60
CA VAL A 58 9.36 -1.95 2.96
C VAL A 58 9.22 -0.44 3.08
N ASP A 59 8.14 0.12 2.54
CA ASP A 59 7.93 1.57 2.64
C ASP A 59 7.50 1.97 4.06
N LEU A 60 6.65 1.16 4.71
CA LEU A 60 6.26 1.33 6.11
C LEU A 60 5.94 -0.02 6.75
N ALA A 61 6.50 -0.26 7.93
CA ALA A 61 6.13 -1.40 8.78
C ALA A 61 6.10 -0.97 10.25
N PHE A 62 5.07 -1.38 11.00
CA PHE A 62 4.96 -1.11 12.43
C PHE A 62 4.06 -2.10 13.14
N PHE A 63 4.25 -2.21 14.45
CA PHE A 63 3.38 -2.95 15.36
C PHE A 63 2.43 -1.99 16.05
N ASP A 64 1.12 -2.22 15.96
CA ASP A 64 0.10 -1.33 16.52
C ASP A 64 -0.34 -1.70 17.94
N GLY A 65 0.36 -2.62 18.58
CA GLY A 65 0.03 -3.16 19.88
C GLY A 65 -0.73 -4.49 19.83
N ALA A 66 -1.28 -4.86 18.68
CA ALA A 66 -2.02 -6.09 18.45
C ALA A 66 -1.44 -6.92 17.30
N GLU A 67 -1.09 -6.28 16.19
CA GLU A 67 -0.63 -6.94 14.98
C GLU A 67 0.47 -6.14 14.27
N TRP A 68 1.28 -6.80 13.47
CA TRP A 68 2.18 -6.16 12.54
C TRP A 68 1.42 -5.67 11.30
N ASN A 69 1.83 -4.53 10.80
CA ASN A 69 1.27 -3.92 9.60
C ASN A 69 2.40 -3.62 8.64
N VAL A 70 2.34 -4.12 7.42
CA VAL A 70 3.29 -3.83 6.34
C VAL A 70 2.57 -3.15 5.18
N MET A 71 3.18 -2.13 4.62
CA MET A 71 2.52 -1.28 3.64
C MET A 71 3.41 -0.98 2.45
N GLU A 72 2.84 -1.07 1.26
CA GLU A 72 3.32 -0.40 0.06
C GLU A 72 2.66 0.96 -0.02
N LEU A 73 3.46 2.04 0.12
CA LEU A 73 2.97 3.42 0.27
C LEU A 73 3.13 4.20 -1.04
N LYS A 74 2.09 4.94 -1.40
CA LYS A 74 2.10 5.89 -2.52
C LYS A 74 1.58 7.25 -2.06
N ALA A 75 1.93 8.32 -2.77
CA ALA A 75 1.43 9.65 -2.42
C ALA A 75 -0.12 9.70 -2.48
N GLY A 76 -0.73 9.47 -3.59
CA GLY A 76 -2.18 9.45 -3.76
C GLY A 76 -2.57 9.05 -5.17
N GLY A 77 -1.54 9.03 -6.01
CA GLY A 77 -1.64 8.64 -7.41
C GLY A 77 -1.92 7.16 -7.61
N ASP A 78 -2.44 6.87 -8.76
CA ASP A 78 -2.63 5.51 -9.23
C ASP A 78 -1.31 4.94 -9.77
N LEU A 79 -1.16 3.63 -9.63
CA LEU A 79 -0.20 2.88 -10.44
C LEU A 79 -0.88 2.58 -11.77
N ASP A 80 -0.16 2.73 -12.87
CA ASP A 80 -0.64 2.23 -14.14
C ASP A 80 -0.81 0.70 -14.13
N SER A 81 -1.55 0.17 -15.08
CA SER A 81 -1.86 -1.26 -15.15
C SER A 81 -0.62 -2.14 -15.34
N SER A 82 0.50 -1.57 -15.82
CA SER A 82 1.76 -2.30 -16.02
C SER A 82 2.57 -2.40 -14.73
N ASN A 83 2.51 -1.40 -13.87
CA ASN A 83 3.25 -1.35 -12.61
C ASN A 83 2.48 -1.92 -11.40
N ALA A 84 1.15 -1.96 -11.46
CA ALA A 84 0.32 -2.47 -10.38
C ALA A 84 0.69 -3.91 -9.96
N PRO A 85 0.88 -4.89 -10.88
CA PRO A 85 1.26 -6.25 -10.50
C PRO A 85 2.56 -6.33 -9.71
N SER A 86 3.61 -5.63 -10.15
CA SER A 86 4.93 -5.69 -9.51
C SER A 86 4.95 -5.04 -8.12
N ASN A 87 4.16 -4.00 -7.89
CA ASN A 87 4.03 -3.39 -6.56
C ASN A 87 3.23 -4.28 -5.61
N VAL A 88 2.20 -4.96 -6.10
CA VAL A 88 1.48 -5.96 -5.31
C VAL A 88 2.39 -7.14 -4.95
N GLU A 89 3.13 -7.69 -5.92
CA GLU A 89 4.07 -8.78 -5.67
C GLU A 89 5.19 -8.39 -4.70
N LYS A 90 5.67 -7.13 -4.74
CA LYS A 90 6.59 -6.58 -3.74
C LYS A 90 5.97 -6.66 -2.33
N LEU A 91 4.75 -6.17 -2.14
CA LEU A 91 4.04 -6.21 -0.86
C LEU A 91 3.86 -7.64 -0.36
N LEU A 92 3.44 -8.56 -1.23
CA LEU A 92 3.25 -9.97 -0.88
C LEU A 92 4.58 -10.66 -0.55
N THR A 93 5.67 -10.31 -1.23
CA THR A 93 7.02 -10.83 -0.92
C THR A 93 7.47 -10.36 0.47
N ILE A 94 7.25 -9.09 0.81
CA ILE A 94 7.56 -8.55 2.14
C ILE A 94 6.74 -9.28 3.22
N TYR A 95 5.47 -9.56 2.96
CA TYR A 95 4.63 -10.33 3.89
C TYR A 95 5.19 -11.73 4.16
N VAL A 96 5.64 -12.43 3.11
CA VAL A 96 6.28 -13.77 3.25
C VAL A 96 7.61 -13.66 3.99
N ASP A 97 8.41 -12.65 3.69
CA ASP A 97 9.71 -12.40 4.34
C ASP A 97 9.56 -12.11 5.84
N MET A 98 8.53 -11.35 6.22
CA MET A 98 8.16 -11.13 7.62
C MET A 98 7.86 -12.45 8.34
N GLY A 99 7.13 -13.37 7.70
CA GLY A 99 6.81 -14.69 8.26
C GLY A 99 6.07 -14.65 9.61
N ILE A 100 5.36 -13.58 9.89
CA ILE A 100 4.67 -13.35 11.17
C ILE A 100 3.19 -13.68 11.03
N GLU A 101 2.69 -14.59 11.86
CA GLU A 101 1.28 -15.02 11.81
C GLU A 101 0.30 -13.87 12.01
N ASN A 102 0.62 -12.95 12.93
CA ASN A 102 -0.22 -11.80 13.22
C ASN A 102 0.29 -10.55 12.49
N CYS A 103 0.24 -10.62 11.16
CA CYS A 103 0.66 -9.56 10.24
C CYS A 103 -0.42 -9.29 9.20
N LYS A 104 -0.64 -8.01 8.89
CA LYS A 104 -1.50 -7.54 7.81
C LYS A 104 -0.70 -6.79 6.76
N ALA A 105 -1.12 -6.91 5.51
CA ALA A 105 -0.51 -6.23 4.38
C ALA A 105 -1.50 -5.25 3.74
N TYR A 106 -1.04 -4.03 3.43
CA TYR A 106 -1.88 -3.00 2.84
C TYR A 106 -1.20 -2.27 1.69
N PHE A 107 -1.97 -1.97 0.67
CA PHE A 107 -1.66 -0.88 -0.24
C PHE A 107 -2.19 0.42 0.35
N ALA A 108 -1.34 1.43 0.50
CA ALA A 108 -1.69 2.64 1.22
C ALA A 108 -1.38 3.90 0.42
N THR A 109 -2.18 4.96 0.60
CA THR A 109 -1.93 6.27 -0.01
C THR A 109 -2.06 7.39 1.00
N LEU A 110 -1.18 8.41 0.89
CA LEU A 110 -1.17 9.56 1.81
C LEU A 110 -2.44 10.41 1.70
N TYR A 111 -3.06 10.44 0.53
CA TYR A 111 -4.34 11.11 0.27
C TYR A 111 -5.17 10.33 -0.75
N ASN A 112 -6.46 10.58 -0.79
CA ASN A 112 -7.34 10.03 -1.80
C ASN A 112 -7.37 10.96 -3.03
N LYS A 113 -6.77 10.56 -4.14
CA LYS A 113 -6.75 11.36 -5.38
C LYS A 113 -8.14 11.63 -5.99
N ASP A 114 -9.14 10.83 -5.62
CA ASP A 114 -10.53 10.97 -6.07
C ASP A 114 -11.37 11.82 -5.07
N GLY A 115 -10.73 12.39 -4.03
CA GLY A 115 -11.31 13.16 -2.94
C GLY A 115 -11.66 12.32 -1.73
N GLU A 116 -11.43 12.85 -0.52
CA GLU A 116 -11.78 12.15 0.73
C GLU A 116 -13.27 11.81 0.78
N GLY A 117 -13.59 10.62 1.26
CA GLY A 117 -14.95 10.08 1.27
C GLY A 117 -15.42 9.46 -0.05
N ASN A 118 -14.73 9.70 -1.15
CA ASN A 118 -15.05 9.05 -2.43
C ASN A 118 -14.37 7.68 -2.55
N THR A 119 -14.96 6.82 -3.37
CA THR A 119 -14.32 5.54 -3.71
C THR A 119 -13.06 5.79 -4.54
N TRP A 120 -11.90 5.44 -3.97
CA TRP A 120 -10.63 5.49 -4.68
C TRP A 120 -10.64 4.56 -5.91
N LYS A 121 -10.09 5.06 -7.02
CA LYS A 121 -10.02 4.35 -8.31
C LYS A 121 -8.57 4.12 -8.67
N GLY A 122 -8.18 2.87 -8.86
CA GLY A 122 -6.83 2.52 -9.23
C GLY A 122 -6.70 1.08 -9.74
N ALA A 123 -5.67 0.83 -10.56
CA ALA A 123 -5.41 -0.47 -11.17
C ALA A 123 -5.11 -1.58 -10.16
N VAL A 124 -4.57 -1.22 -8.98
CA VAL A 124 -4.26 -2.15 -7.88
C VAL A 124 -5.50 -2.88 -7.38
N LYS A 125 -6.70 -2.30 -7.49
CA LYS A 125 -7.99 -2.94 -7.15
C LYS A 125 -8.30 -4.18 -7.99
N LYS A 126 -7.57 -4.41 -9.06
CA LYS A 126 -7.67 -5.64 -9.84
C LYS A 126 -6.99 -6.82 -9.13
N HIS A 127 -6.02 -6.54 -8.30
CA HIS A 127 -5.14 -7.52 -7.67
C HIS A 127 -5.41 -7.71 -6.18
N LEU A 128 -5.83 -6.65 -5.48
CA LEU A 128 -6.11 -6.65 -4.04
C LEU A 128 -7.59 -6.40 -3.77
N ALA A 129 -8.16 -7.07 -2.78
CA ALA A 129 -9.56 -6.90 -2.39
C ALA A 129 -9.80 -5.52 -1.78
N TYR A 130 -10.70 -4.74 -2.39
CA TYR A 130 -11.07 -3.42 -1.90
C TYR A 130 -12.39 -3.50 -1.10
N PRO A 131 -12.50 -2.84 0.07
CA PRO A 131 -11.52 -1.95 0.71
C PRO A 131 -10.53 -2.66 1.65
N GLU A 132 -10.66 -3.96 1.88
CA GLU A 132 -9.99 -4.74 2.95
C GLU A 132 -8.46 -4.58 2.94
N MET A 133 -7.85 -4.59 1.76
CA MET A 133 -6.39 -4.50 1.57
C MET A 133 -5.89 -3.06 1.34
N PHE A 134 -6.72 -2.05 1.66
CA PHE A 134 -6.41 -0.66 1.33
C PHE A 134 -6.53 0.27 2.54
N LEU A 135 -5.55 1.16 2.67
CA LEU A 135 -5.58 2.29 3.60
C LEU A 135 -5.38 3.57 2.79
N ILE A 136 -6.48 4.25 2.45
CA ILE A 136 -6.48 5.39 1.54
C ILE A 136 -6.75 6.69 2.30
N GLY A 137 -5.87 7.69 2.16
CA GLY A 137 -6.03 9.01 2.74
C GLY A 137 -6.30 8.97 4.23
N LYS A 138 -7.42 9.49 4.68
CA LYS A 138 -7.82 9.52 6.10
C LYS A 138 -7.70 8.17 6.80
N ASN A 139 -8.02 7.06 6.11
CA ASN A 139 -7.95 5.72 6.71
C ASN A 139 -6.50 5.32 7.04
N LEU A 140 -5.52 5.69 6.20
CA LEU A 140 -4.11 5.50 6.51
C LEU A 140 -3.71 6.31 7.74
N TRP A 141 -4.01 7.61 7.75
CA TRP A 141 -3.64 8.49 8.86
C TRP A 141 -4.26 8.03 10.17
N THR A 142 -5.54 7.66 10.18
CA THR A 142 -6.21 7.11 11.37
C THR A 142 -5.52 5.83 11.89
N LYS A 143 -4.95 5.01 11.00
CA LYS A 143 -4.25 3.78 11.38
C LYS A 143 -2.86 4.05 11.98
N ILE A 144 -2.15 5.10 11.53
CA ILE A 144 -0.74 5.34 11.92
C ILE A 144 -0.57 6.47 12.94
N LEU A 145 -1.56 7.34 13.12
CA LEU A 145 -1.49 8.42 14.10
C LEU A 145 -1.43 7.85 15.52
N PRO A 146 -0.68 8.51 16.43
CA PRO A 146 -0.65 8.15 17.84
C PRO A 146 -2.05 8.16 18.46
N ASN A 147 -2.26 7.30 19.44
CA ASN A 147 -3.51 7.27 20.20
C ASN A 147 -3.81 8.65 20.80
N GLY A 148 -5.04 9.11 20.63
CA GLY A 148 -5.52 10.40 21.12
C GLY A 148 -5.36 11.57 20.14
N ILE A 149 -4.75 11.38 19.00
CA ILE A 149 -4.68 12.39 17.94
C ILE A 149 -5.66 12.00 16.82
N SER A 150 -6.67 12.84 16.58
CA SER A 150 -7.60 12.66 15.48
C SER A 150 -6.97 13.08 14.14
N PHE A 151 -7.53 12.60 13.04
CA PHE A 151 -7.08 13.04 11.71
C PHE A 151 -7.30 14.54 11.52
N GLU A 152 -8.38 15.09 12.04
CA GLU A 152 -8.73 16.52 11.97
C GLU A 152 -7.71 17.39 12.73
N GLU A 153 -7.25 16.94 13.90
CA GLU A 153 -6.17 17.63 14.64
C GLU A 153 -4.85 17.56 13.89
N PHE A 154 -4.51 16.39 13.36
CA PHE A 154 -3.32 16.24 12.52
C PHE A 154 -3.38 17.17 11.29
N GLU A 155 -4.51 17.21 10.58
CA GLU A 155 -4.68 18.07 9.41
C GLU A 155 -4.52 19.55 9.77
N LYS A 156 -5.05 19.97 10.91
CA LYS A 156 -4.91 21.35 11.44
C LYS A 156 -3.44 21.67 11.70
N ILE A 157 -2.74 20.82 12.48
CA ILE A 157 -1.31 21.00 12.80
C ILE A 157 -0.48 21.06 11.50
N TYR A 158 -0.78 20.16 10.56
CA TYR A 158 -0.08 20.13 9.27
C TYR A 158 -0.25 21.42 8.47
N LYS A 159 -1.48 21.96 8.41
CA LYS A 159 -1.76 23.25 7.75
C LYS A 159 -1.04 24.41 8.43
N GLU A 160 -1.10 24.49 9.76
CA GLU A 160 -0.39 25.51 10.54
C GLU A 160 1.13 25.47 10.30
N ALA A 161 1.71 24.28 10.28
CA ALA A 161 3.14 24.11 9.99
C ALA A 161 3.50 24.54 8.53
N LEU A 162 2.65 24.25 7.56
CA LEU A 162 2.87 24.72 6.18
C LEU A 162 2.80 26.24 6.05
N GLU A 163 1.89 26.89 6.77
CA GLU A 163 1.77 28.35 6.82
C GLU A 163 3.01 28.97 7.50
N GLU A 164 3.45 28.42 8.63
CA GLU A 164 4.61 28.92 9.37
C GLU A 164 5.90 28.89 8.55
N ILE A 165 6.12 27.83 7.75
CA ILE A 165 7.31 27.75 6.88
C ILE A 165 7.17 28.56 5.57
N GLY A 166 6.05 29.23 5.35
CA GLY A 166 5.79 30.04 4.16
C GLY A 166 5.86 29.24 2.85
N LEU A 167 5.40 27.98 2.86
CA LEU A 167 5.53 27.10 1.70
C LEU A 167 4.80 27.64 0.48
N ASN A 168 3.62 28.23 0.66
CA ASN A 168 2.84 28.79 -0.44
C ASN A 168 3.60 29.94 -1.14
N ASP A 169 4.22 30.82 -0.38
CA ASP A 169 4.99 31.95 -0.93
C ASP A 169 6.22 31.45 -1.70
N ARG A 170 6.91 30.44 -1.17
CA ARG A 170 8.04 29.82 -1.85
C ARG A 170 7.66 29.13 -3.15
N ILE A 171 6.50 28.47 -3.18
CA ILE A 171 5.99 27.84 -4.41
C ILE A 171 5.67 28.90 -5.46
N VAL A 172 5.00 29.99 -5.08
CA VAL A 172 4.72 31.11 -5.99
C VAL A 172 6.01 31.71 -6.55
N GLU A 173 7.00 32.00 -5.69
CA GLU A 173 8.31 32.51 -6.15
C GLU A 173 9.01 31.55 -7.11
N MET A 174 8.95 30.24 -6.87
CA MET A 174 9.54 29.24 -7.78
C MET A 174 8.83 29.24 -9.14
N ILE A 175 7.51 29.28 -9.14
CA ILE A 175 6.69 29.34 -10.36
C ILE A 175 7.02 30.61 -11.15
N ASP A 176 7.08 31.75 -10.50
CA ASP A 176 7.42 33.02 -11.14
C ASP A 176 8.82 33.00 -11.78
N LYS A 177 9.81 32.42 -11.09
CA LYS A 177 11.15 32.23 -11.64
C LYS A 177 11.19 31.28 -12.85
N CYS A 178 10.32 30.28 -12.88
CA CYS A 178 10.25 29.35 -14.02
C CYS A 178 9.56 29.95 -15.25
N ILE A 179 8.62 30.90 -15.02
CA ILE A 179 7.83 31.51 -16.11
C ILE A 179 8.53 32.77 -16.68
N ASN A 180 9.16 33.55 -15.81
CA ASN A 180 9.68 34.90 -16.13
C ASN A 180 11.21 34.99 -16.11
N GLY A 181 11.93 33.92 -15.80
CA GLY A 181 13.41 33.81 -15.85
C GLY A 181 13.87 33.11 -17.09
#